data_c5e1e1a8be545ed891931e765320b482
#
_entry.id   c5e1e1a8be545ed891931e765320b482
#
_cell.length_a   1.000
_cell.length_b   1.000
_cell.length_c   1.000
_cell.angle_alpha   90.00
_cell.angle_beta   90.00
_cell.angle_gamma   90.00
#
_symmetry.space_group_name_H-M   'P 1'
#
loop_
_entity.id
_entity.type
_entity.pdbx_description
1 polymer ?
#
loop_
_entity_poly.entity_id
_entity_poly.type
_entity_poly.pdbx_seq_one_letter_code
_entity_poly.pdbx_strand_id
1 'polypeptide(L)'
;MKTKVFIDGSEGTTGLRIHERLDNRDDIELLTIAPELRKDPAERSRLINSSDITFLCLPDSAAREAVALVTNPNTRIIDASTAHRTEAGWAYGFPELSAKHREAIRTGKRIANPGCHASGFISLVYPLIAGGILPA
;
A
#
# COMPACT_ATOMS: atom_id res chain seq x y z
N MET A 1 1.61 -1.91 22.72
CA MET A 1 1.09 -0.76 21.94
C MET A 1 0.54 -1.31 20.63
N LYS A 2 -0.68 -0.92 20.23
CA LYS A 2 -1.29 -1.41 18.97
C LYS A 2 -0.76 -0.61 17.79
N THR A 3 -0.60 -1.27 16.64
CA THR A 3 -0.24 -0.60 15.38
C THR A 3 -1.46 0.13 14.83
N LYS A 4 -1.35 1.43 14.62
CA LYS A 4 -2.43 2.26 14.06
C LYS A 4 -2.48 2.13 12.55
N VAL A 5 -3.61 1.70 12.04
CA VAL A 5 -3.83 1.48 10.61
C VAL A 5 -4.99 2.34 10.12
N PHE A 6 -4.77 3.09 9.04
CA PHE A 6 -5.81 3.81 8.33
C PHE A 6 -6.02 3.22 6.94
N ILE A 7 -7.28 3.11 6.49
CA ILE A 7 -7.64 2.63 5.15
C ILE A 7 -8.36 3.77 4.43
N ASP A 8 -7.63 4.46 3.55
CA ASP A 8 -8.21 5.49 2.69
C ASP A 8 -8.89 4.81 1.49
N GLY A 9 -10.19 4.99 1.36
CA GLY A 9 -11.02 4.24 0.41
C GLY A 9 -11.59 2.93 0.98
N SER A 10 -11.89 2.89 2.27
CA SER A 10 -12.43 1.72 3.00
C SER A 10 -13.73 1.15 2.45
N GLU A 11 -14.53 1.94 1.72
CA GLU A 11 -15.81 1.54 1.14
C GLU A 11 -15.69 0.80 -0.21
N GLY A 12 -14.54 0.86 -0.85
CA GLY A 12 -14.27 0.11 -2.07
C GLY A 12 -14.05 -1.38 -1.79
N THR A 13 -14.17 -2.23 -2.82
CA THR A 13 -14.01 -3.70 -2.69
C THR A 13 -12.70 -4.09 -2.00
N THR A 14 -11.58 -3.45 -2.37
CA THR A 14 -10.27 -3.72 -1.77
C THR A 14 -10.21 -3.24 -0.32
N GLY A 15 -10.70 -2.02 -0.05
CA GLY A 15 -10.70 -1.45 1.29
C GLY A 15 -11.54 -2.24 2.28
N LEU A 16 -12.74 -2.67 1.87
CA LEU A 16 -13.60 -3.55 2.68
C LEU A 16 -12.91 -4.87 3.04
N ARG A 17 -12.25 -5.50 2.08
CA ARG A 17 -11.53 -6.76 2.30
C ARG A 17 -10.36 -6.61 3.28
N ILE A 18 -9.65 -5.51 3.21
CA ILE A 18 -8.57 -5.21 4.15
C ILE A 18 -9.16 -4.96 5.54
N HIS A 19 -10.22 -4.16 5.63
CA HIS A 19 -10.93 -3.88 6.87
C HIS A 19 -11.37 -5.18 7.56
N GLU A 20 -12.11 -6.05 6.85
CA GLU A 20 -12.58 -7.34 7.37
C GLU A 20 -11.45 -8.22 7.92
N ARG A 21 -10.28 -8.20 7.29
CA ARG A 21 -9.11 -8.99 7.71
C ARG A 21 -8.39 -8.42 8.92
N LEU A 22 -8.46 -7.12 9.13
CA LEU A 22 -7.75 -6.44 10.20
C LEU A 22 -8.61 -6.22 11.44
N ASP A 23 -9.94 -6.18 11.30
CA ASP A 23 -10.90 -5.87 12.37
C ASP A 23 -10.81 -6.81 13.57
N ASN A 24 -10.49 -8.09 13.32
CA ASN A 24 -10.38 -9.11 14.37
C ASN A 24 -8.95 -9.28 14.93
N ARG A 25 -8.05 -8.31 14.70
CA ARG A 25 -6.67 -8.37 15.18
C ARG A 25 -6.48 -7.53 16.44
N ASP A 26 -6.07 -8.17 17.52
CA ASP A 26 -5.84 -7.51 18.82
C ASP A 26 -4.63 -6.58 18.85
N ASP A 27 -3.68 -6.75 17.91
CA ASP A 27 -2.46 -5.96 17.78
C ASP A 27 -2.62 -4.73 16.89
N ILE A 28 -3.83 -4.52 16.31
CA ILE A 28 -4.15 -3.41 15.40
C ILE A 28 -5.22 -2.50 16.01
N GLU A 29 -5.07 -1.21 15.77
CA GLU A 29 -6.07 -0.17 16.00
C GLU A 29 -6.45 0.43 14.64
N LEU A 30 -7.67 0.15 14.17
CA LEU A 30 -8.19 0.74 12.93
C LEU A 30 -8.66 2.17 13.19
N LEU A 31 -8.07 3.13 12.46
CA LEU A 31 -8.52 4.51 12.44
C LEU A 31 -9.65 4.64 11.42
N THR A 32 -10.79 5.18 11.85
CA THR A 32 -11.96 5.35 11.00
C THR A 32 -12.19 6.81 10.65
N ILE A 33 -12.73 7.06 9.46
CA ILE A 33 -13.14 8.38 8.99
C ILE A 33 -14.66 8.45 8.92
N ALA A 34 -15.24 9.56 9.40
CA ALA A 34 -16.67 9.77 9.28
C ALA A 34 -17.09 9.85 7.81
N PRO A 35 -18.25 9.27 7.42
CA PRO A 35 -18.70 9.22 6.03
C PRO A 35 -18.69 10.57 5.32
N GLU A 36 -19.11 11.62 5.99
CA GLU A 36 -19.19 12.99 5.51
C GLU A 36 -17.81 13.65 5.30
N LEU A 37 -16.77 13.16 5.99
CA LEU A 37 -15.41 13.71 5.94
C LEU A 37 -14.47 12.95 5.00
N ARG A 38 -14.94 11.87 4.35
CA ARG A 38 -14.11 11.02 3.48
C ARG A 38 -13.40 11.74 2.34
N LYS A 39 -13.95 12.86 1.89
CA LYS A 39 -13.38 13.72 0.84
C LYS A 39 -12.68 14.96 1.40
N ASP A 40 -12.72 15.17 2.71
CA ASP A 40 -12.07 16.31 3.35
C ASP A 40 -10.55 16.09 3.41
N PRO A 41 -9.75 16.93 2.72
CA PRO A 41 -8.30 16.75 2.68
C PRO A 41 -7.65 16.93 4.06
N ALA A 42 -8.21 17.79 4.93
CA ALA A 42 -7.64 18.06 6.25
C ALA A 42 -7.83 16.83 7.16
N GLU A 43 -9.02 16.23 7.16
CA GLU A 43 -9.28 15.04 7.96
C GLU A 43 -8.52 13.81 7.44
N ARG A 44 -8.44 13.62 6.12
CA ARG A 44 -7.62 12.59 5.51
C ARG A 44 -6.15 12.76 5.89
N SER A 45 -5.62 13.97 5.78
CA SER A 45 -4.23 14.29 6.18
C SER A 45 -4.00 13.97 7.66
N ARG A 46 -4.93 14.35 8.54
CA ARG A 46 -4.85 14.06 9.97
C ARG A 46 -4.74 12.56 10.24
N LEU A 47 -5.60 11.74 9.63
CA LEU A 47 -5.63 10.30 9.84
C LEU A 47 -4.39 9.62 9.24
N ILE A 48 -4.00 9.98 8.01
CA ILE A 48 -2.78 9.49 7.36
C ILE A 48 -1.57 9.71 8.27
N ASN A 49 -1.39 10.94 8.76
CA ASN A 49 -0.20 11.31 9.54
C ASN A 49 -0.25 10.84 11.01
N SER A 50 -1.40 10.41 11.51
CA SER A 50 -1.53 9.78 12.84
C SER A 50 -1.45 8.26 12.81
N SER A 51 -1.41 7.64 11.63
CA SER A 51 -1.28 6.20 11.46
C SER A 51 0.19 5.75 11.36
N ASP A 52 0.45 4.52 11.77
CA ASP A 52 1.73 3.83 11.51
C ASP A 52 1.75 3.28 10.06
N ILE A 53 0.59 2.79 9.60
CA ILE A 53 0.41 2.25 8.25
C ILE A 53 -0.88 2.82 7.67
N THR A 54 -0.80 3.37 6.46
CA THR A 54 -1.97 3.75 5.66
C THR A 54 -2.05 2.89 4.41
N PHE A 55 -3.21 2.26 4.18
CA PHE A 55 -3.55 1.64 2.90
C PHE A 55 -4.29 2.65 2.02
N LEU A 56 -3.87 2.79 0.76
CA LEU A 56 -4.55 3.59 -0.24
C LEU A 56 -5.32 2.64 -1.17
N CYS A 57 -6.64 2.64 -1.05
CA CYS A 57 -7.57 1.86 -1.88
C CYS A 57 -8.36 2.80 -2.79
N LEU A 58 -7.63 3.61 -3.56
CA LEU A 58 -8.12 4.76 -4.30
C LEU A 58 -7.79 4.63 -5.79
N PRO A 59 -8.49 5.35 -6.68
CA PRO A 59 -8.02 5.58 -8.05
C PRO A 59 -6.67 6.30 -8.08
N ASP A 60 -5.91 6.13 -9.15
CA ASP A 60 -4.53 6.63 -9.29
C ASP A 60 -4.35 8.11 -8.95
N SER A 61 -5.24 8.99 -9.44
CA SER A 61 -5.15 10.43 -9.14
C SER A 61 -5.32 10.70 -7.64
N ALA A 62 -6.33 10.08 -7.02
CA ALA A 62 -6.60 10.25 -5.59
C ALA A 62 -5.51 9.61 -4.71
N ALA A 63 -4.86 8.53 -5.18
CA ALA A 63 -3.72 7.94 -4.50
C ALA A 63 -2.51 8.90 -4.51
N ARG A 64 -2.22 9.55 -5.65
CA ARG A 64 -1.17 10.58 -5.72
C ARG A 64 -1.45 11.77 -4.81
N GLU A 65 -2.70 12.25 -4.78
CA GLU A 65 -3.12 13.31 -3.86
C GLU A 65 -2.93 12.90 -2.39
N ALA A 66 -3.32 11.67 -2.04
CA ALA A 66 -3.16 11.16 -0.67
C ALA A 66 -1.68 11.08 -0.26
N VAL A 67 -0.79 10.65 -1.16
CA VAL A 67 0.65 10.63 -0.91
C VAL A 67 1.21 12.04 -0.65
N ALA A 68 0.68 13.06 -1.36
CA ALA A 68 1.08 14.45 -1.14
C ALA A 68 0.66 15.01 0.24
N LEU A 69 -0.34 14.41 0.90
CA LEU A 69 -0.77 14.78 2.25
C LEU A 69 0.14 14.22 3.36
N VAL A 70 1.07 13.33 3.03
CA VAL A 70 1.95 12.68 4.02
C VAL A 70 3.05 13.63 4.45
N THR A 71 3.01 14.06 5.69
CA THR A 71 4.04 14.90 6.33
C THR A 71 4.82 14.15 7.41
N ASN A 72 4.25 13.09 7.98
CA ASN A 72 4.92 12.26 8.97
C ASN A 72 5.86 11.26 8.29
N PRO A 73 7.19 11.36 8.47
CA PRO A 73 8.16 10.47 7.82
C PRO A 73 8.08 9.02 8.33
N ASN A 74 7.41 8.79 9.45
CA ASN A 74 7.28 7.45 10.02
C ASN A 74 6.09 6.67 9.44
N THR A 75 5.09 7.35 8.89
CA THR A 75 3.93 6.70 8.27
C THR A 75 4.35 5.89 7.05
N ARG A 76 4.03 4.61 7.07
CA ARG A 76 4.22 3.69 5.95
C ARG A 76 2.97 3.69 5.07
N ILE A 77 3.17 3.86 3.77
CA ILE A 77 2.09 3.84 2.77
C ILE A 77 2.15 2.54 1.98
N ILE A 78 1.00 1.88 1.88
CA ILE A 78 0.79 0.72 1.00
C ILE A 78 -0.28 1.12 -0.01
N ASP A 79 0.12 1.32 -1.26
CA ASP A 79 -0.78 1.77 -2.32
C ASP A 79 -1.25 0.59 -3.17
N ALA A 80 -2.55 0.38 -3.24
CA ALA A 80 -3.18 -0.67 -4.05
C ALA A 80 -3.49 -0.22 -5.49
N SER A 81 -3.32 1.08 -5.81
CA SER A 81 -3.51 1.61 -7.16
C SER A 81 -2.37 1.23 -8.11
N THR A 82 -2.49 1.62 -9.38
CA THR A 82 -1.39 1.46 -10.34
C THR A 82 -0.40 2.63 -10.33
N ALA A 83 -0.71 3.71 -9.60
CA ALA A 83 -0.02 4.99 -9.67
C ALA A 83 1.50 4.91 -9.42
N HIS A 84 1.94 4.03 -8.53
CA HIS A 84 3.31 4.04 -8.03
C HIS A 84 4.10 2.75 -8.29
N ARG A 85 3.56 1.82 -9.09
CA ARG A 85 4.17 0.49 -9.28
C ARG A 85 5.52 0.51 -9.97
N THR A 86 5.80 1.53 -10.78
CA THR A 86 7.06 1.72 -11.51
C THR A 86 7.78 3.00 -11.11
N GLU A 87 7.32 3.66 -10.04
CA GLU A 87 7.86 4.94 -9.62
C GLU A 87 9.12 4.76 -8.73
N ALA A 88 10.15 5.57 -8.99
CA ALA A 88 11.36 5.56 -8.19
C ALA A 88 11.06 5.88 -6.71
N GLY A 89 11.75 5.20 -5.79
CA GLY A 89 11.53 5.36 -4.35
C GLY A 89 10.39 4.53 -3.76
N TRP A 90 9.65 3.78 -4.60
CA TRP A 90 8.64 2.83 -4.18
C TRP A 90 9.17 1.39 -4.24
N ALA A 91 8.97 0.65 -3.16
CA ALA A 91 9.22 -0.78 -3.15
C ALA A 91 8.09 -1.51 -3.88
N TYR A 92 8.42 -2.38 -4.85
CA TYR A 92 7.42 -3.24 -5.47
C TYR A 92 7.01 -4.34 -4.48
N GLY A 93 5.74 -4.40 -4.15
CA GLY A 93 5.15 -5.19 -3.07
C GLY A 93 5.07 -6.70 -3.31
N PHE A 94 6.09 -7.29 -3.93
CA PHE A 94 6.17 -8.72 -4.23
C PHE A 94 7.44 -9.32 -3.58
N PRO A 95 7.38 -9.66 -2.27
CA PRO A 95 8.57 -10.06 -1.51
C PRO A 95 9.17 -11.39 -1.95
N GLU A 96 8.39 -12.25 -2.62
CA GLU A 96 8.81 -13.58 -3.08
C GLU A 96 9.75 -13.52 -4.29
N LEU A 97 9.83 -12.38 -4.99
CA LEU A 97 10.68 -12.27 -6.18
C LEU A 97 12.16 -12.42 -5.83
N SER A 98 12.63 -11.80 -4.75
CA SER A 98 14.02 -11.96 -4.30
C SER A 98 14.22 -11.42 -2.89
N ALA A 99 15.36 -11.76 -2.27
CA ALA A 99 15.75 -11.18 -0.98
C ALA A 99 15.81 -9.64 -1.01
N LYS A 100 16.22 -9.05 -2.15
CA LYS A 100 16.24 -7.59 -2.35
C LYS A 100 14.84 -6.98 -2.32
N HIS A 101 13.86 -7.60 -2.96
CA HIS A 101 12.46 -7.13 -2.92
C HIS A 101 11.89 -7.21 -1.50
N ARG A 102 12.12 -8.33 -0.82
CA ARG A 102 11.70 -8.50 0.58
C ARG A 102 12.30 -7.44 1.50
N GLU A 103 13.59 -7.18 1.37
CA GLU A 103 14.27 -6.16 2.18
C GLU A 103 13.77 -4.75 1.87
N ALA A 104 13.54 -4.42 0.61
CA ALA A 104 12.98 -3.13 0.20
C ALA A 104 11.59 -2.89 0.81
N ILE A 105 10.75 -3.93 0.87
CA ILE A 105 9.43 -3.85 1.52
C ILE A 105 9.59 -3.71 3.03
N ARG A 106 10.48 -4.48 3.64
CA ARG A 106 10.69 -4.49 5.10
C ARG A 106 11.17 -3.13 5.63
N THR A 107 12.06 -2.47 4.90
CA THR A 107 12.67 -1.20 5.30
C THR A 107 11.98 0.02 4.69
N GLY A 108 11.30 -0.15 3.56
CA GLY A 108 10.68 0.94 2.82
C GLY A 108 9.47 1.56 3.52
N LYS A 109 9.25 2.84 3.24
CA LYS A 109 8.08 3.60 3.72
C LYS A 109 7.01 3.76 2.63
N ARG A 110 7.33 3.43 1.39
CA ARG A 110 6.44 3.52 0.22
C ARG A 110 6.43 2.17 -0.47
N ILE A 111 5.29 1.49 -0.46
CA ILE A 111 5.12 0.15 -1.00
C ILE A 111 3.98 0.18 -2.01
N ALA A 112 4.27 -0.19 -3.25
CA ALA A 112 3.27 -0.34 -4.30
C ALA A 112 2.80 -1.80 -4.36
N ASN A 113 1.54 -2.04 -3.99
CA ASN A 113 0.96 -3.37 -4.04
C ASN A 113 0.79 -3.83 -5.50
N PRO A 114 1.26 -5.05 -5.87
CA PRO A 114 1.16 -5.54 -7.24
C PRO A 114 -0.28 -5.84 -7.67
N GLY A 115 -0.54 -5.72 -8.97
CA GLY A 115 -1.81 -6.13 -9.57
C GLY A 115 -1.89 -7.63 -9.81
N CYS A 116 -3.10 -8.17 -9.87
CA CYS A 116 -3.34 -9.61 -10.02
C CYS A 116 -2.75 -10.19 -11.32
N HIS A 117 -3.00 -9.55 -12.48
CA HIS A 117 -2.46 -9.98 -13.77
C HIS A 117 -0.93 -9.87 -13.81
N ALA A 118 -0.39 -8.76 -13.35
CA ALA A 118 1.06 -8.55 -13.28
C ALA A 118 1.72 -9.59 -12.37
N SER A 119 1.14 -9.90 -11.21
CA SER A 119 1.67 -10.93 -10.30
C SER A 119 1.73 -12.30 -10.95
N GLY A 120 0.68 -12.69 -11.67
CA GLY A 120 0.66 -13.96 -12.43
C GLY A 120 1.76 -14.02 -13.49
N PHE A 121 1.85 -12.98 -14.34
CA PHE A 121 2.87 -12.89 -15.37
C PHE A 121 4.30 -12.89 -14.80
N ILE A 122 4.56 -12.03 -13.82
CA ILE A 122 5.87 -11.91 -13.18
C ILE A 122 6.30 -13.21 -12.49
N SER A 123 5.37 -13.93 -11.85
CA SER A 123 5.66 -15.21 -11.21
C SER A 123 6.17 -16.26 -12.20
N LEU A 124 5.70 -16.21 -13.45
CA LEU A 124 6.13 -17.12 -14.51
C LEU A 124 7.44 -16.68 -15.16
N VAL A 125 7.60 -15.40 -15.44
CA VAL A 125 8.69 -14.87 -16.27
C VAL A 125 9.91 -14.49 -15.46
N TYR A 126 9.76 -13.90 -14.28
CA TYR A 126 10.88 -13.42 -13.46
C TYR A 126 11.93 -14.51 -13.16
N PRO A 127 11.57 -15.73 -12.74
CA PRO A 127 12.56 -16.80 -12.49
C PRO A 127 13.37 -17.18 -13.73
N LEU A 128 12.74 -17.12 -14.91
CA LEU A 128 13.40 -17.45 -16.18
C LEU A 128 14.43 -16.39 -16.59
N ILE A 129 14.09 -15.12 -16.38
CA ILE A 129 15.02 -14.00 -16.61
C ILE A 129 16.14 -14.01 -15.56
N ALA A 130 15.82 -14.16 -14.30
CA ALA A 130 16.78 -14.21 -13.20
C ALA A 130 17.74 -15.41 -13.33
N GLY A 131 17.27 -16.52 -13.89
CA GLY A 131 18.08 -17.71 -14.19
C GLY A 131 18.84 -17.65 -15.52
N GLY A 132 18.73 -16.55 -16.28
CA GLY A 132 19.42 -16.39 -17.57
C GLY A 132 18.86 -17.25 -18.72
N ILE A 133 17.64 -17.80 -18.55
CA ILE A 133 16.97 -18.63 -19.56
C ILE A 133 16.30 -17.75 -20.62
N LEU A 134 15.73 -16.62 -20.19
CA LEU A 134 15.17 -15.62 -21.08
C LEU A 134 16.00 -14.33 -21.01
N PRO A 135 16.19 -13.62 -22.14
CA PRO A 135 16.80 -12.30 -22.14
C PRO A 135 15.90 -11.28 -21.43
N ALA A 136 16.49 -10.28 -20.79
CA ALA A 136 15.79 -9.17 -20.16
C ALA A 136 15.35 -8.13 -21.20
#